data_7fb164110fd60a03b83479a233de4d3a
#
_entry.id   7fb164110fd60a03b83479a233de4d3a
#
_cell.length_a   1.000
_cell.length_b   1.000
_cell.length_c   1.000
_cell.angle_alpha   90.00
_cell.angle_beta   90.00
_cell.angle_gamma   90.00
#
_symmetry.space_group_name_H-M   'P 1'
#
loop_
_entity.id
_entity.type
_entity.pdbx_description
1 polymer ?
#
loop_
_entity_poly.entity_id
_entity_poly.type
_entity_poly.pdbx_seq_one_letter_code
_entity_poly.pdbx_strand_id
1 'polypeptide(L)'
;MGDARLGRGHVRQLADARGKDVLDKYKDLKLQLDGFLKPGEQHKRNVLLDSVYGSLPRDPQAKVFVFSGEIAPGGYTSWHCHNGATFFVCTQGLFEAHFQEGTLVKAKAGDVYSEPIGKFHRGHNPHPELVYSCIGLCLTPPDRDHITNAKERPW
;
A
#
# COMPACT_ATOMS: atom_id res chain seq x y z
N MET A 1 -29.77 6.43 -19.23
CA MET A 1 -29.54 6.81 -17.82
C MET A 1 -29.31 5.53 -17.08
N GLY A 2 -28.05 5.14 -16.89
CA GLY A 2 -27.63 3.90 -16.24
C GLY A 2 -27.11 4.21 -14.86
N ASP A 3 -27.77 3.63 -13.86
CA ASP A 3 -27.51 3.77 -12.44
C ASP A 3 -26.21 3.02 -12.08
N ALA A 4 -25.11 3.75 -11.92
CA ALA A 4 -23.84 3.17 -11.45
C ALA A 4 -23.94 2.92 -9.95
N ARG A 5 -24.40 1.74 -9.56
CA ARG A 5 -24.31 1.26 -8.18
C ARG A 5 -22.85 1.06 -7.83
N LEU A 6 -22.29 1.99 -7.07
CA LEU A 6 -21.03 1.81 -6.38
C LEU A 6 -21.16 0.59 -5.47
N GLY A 7 -20.48 -0.49 -5.83
CA GLY A 7 -20.40 -1.69 -5.01
C GLY A 7 -19.80 -1.34 -3.66
N ARG A 8 -20.58 -1.46 -2.59
CA ARG A 8 -20.08 -1.43 -1.22
C ARG A 8 -19.14 -2.62 -1.05
N GLY A 9 -17.85 -2.37 -1.14
CA GLY A 9 -16.84 -3.34 -0.80
C GLY A 9 -17.05 -3.76 0.65
N HIS A 10 -17.52 -4.98 0.86
CA HIS A 10 -17.54 -5.60 2.17
C HIS A 10 -16.09 -5.72 2.61
N VAL A 11 -15.68 -4.89 3.56
CA VAL A 11 -14.54 -5.19 4.41
C VAL A 11 -14.92 -6.48 5.12
N ARG A 12 -14.43 -7.62 4.61
CA ARG A 12 -14.55 -8.88 5.31
C ARG A 12 -13.77 -8.71 6.60
N GLN A 13 -14.48 -8.53 7.70
CA GLN A 13 -13.96 -8.78 9.02
C GLN A 13 -13.53 -10.25 9.05
N LEU A 14 -12.24 -10.49 8.92
CA LEU A 14 -11.62 -11.73 9.38
C LEU A 14 -11.58 -11.66 10.92
N ALA A 15 -12.74 -11.75 11.53
CA ALA A 15 -12.88 -11.81 12.97
C ALA A 15 -13.22 -13.26 13.35
N ASP A 16 -12.17 -14.03 13.64
CA ASP A 16 -12.29 -15.00 14.72
C ASP A 16 -12.04 -14.26 16.05
N ALA A 17 -12.37 -14.85 17.19
CA ALA A 17 -12.20 -14.24 18.51
C ALA A 17 -10.73 -13.81 18.79
N ARG A 18 -9.73 -14.42 18.13
CA ARG A 18 -8.32 -14.09 18.20
C ARG A 18 -7.99 -12.78 17.42
N GLY A 19 -8.69 -12.52 16.31
CA GLY A 19 -8.44 -11.34 15.50
C GLY A 19 -8.72 -10.04 16.24
N LYS A 20 -9.70 -10.02 17.14
CA LYS A 20 -10.01 -8.83 17.93
C LYS A 20 -8.91 -8.53 18.95
N ASP A 21 -8.45 -9.54 19.68
CA ASP A 21 -7.38 -9.38 20.68
C ASP A 21 -6.06 -8.95 20.05
N VAL A 22 -5.74 -9.47 18.86
CA VAL A 22 -4.56 -9.06 18.08
C VAL A 22 -4.67 -7.60 17.65
N LEU A 23 -5.82 -7.16 17.14
CA LEU A 23 -6.03 -5.78 16.71
C LEU A 23 -5.98 -4.79 17.90
N ASP A 24 -6.52 -5.17 19.05
CA ASP A 24 -6.47 -4.34 20.27
C ASP A 24 -5.03 -4.22 20.80
N LYS A 25 -4.26 -5.32 20.75
CA LYS A 25 -2.85 -5.35 21.15
C LYS A 25 -1.96 -4.47 20.25
N TYR A 26 -2.29 -4.38 18.97
CA TYR A 26 -1.48 -3.67 17.96
C TYR A 26 -2.21 -2.47 17.35
N LYS A 27 -3.07 -1.80 18.14
CA LYS A 27 -3.86 -0.64 17.67
C LYS A 27 -3.02 0.47 17.02
N ASP A 28 -1.76 0.63 17.45
CA ASP A 28 -0.85 1.64 16.90
C ASP A 28 -0.30 1.27 15.52
N LEU A 29 -0.51 0.01 15.08
CA LEU A 29 -0.14 -0.49 13.76
C LEU A 29 -1.35 -0.58 12.81
N LYS A 30 -2.45 0.06 13.14
CA LYS A 30 -3.63 0.20 12.29
C LYS A 30 -3.92 1.67 12.04
N LEU A 31 -4.12 2.03 10.79
CA LEU A 31 -4.55 3.39 10.45
C LEU A 31 -5.93 3.65 11.05
N GLN A 32 -6.01 4.59 11.98
CA GLN A 32 -7.25 5.05 12.57
C GLN A 32 -7.69 6.30 11.81
N LEU A 33 -8.76 6.17 11.04
CA LEU A 33 -9.37 7.30 10.33
C LEU A 33 -10.35 8.08 11.20
N ASP A 34 -10.68 7.52 12.38
CA ASP A 34 -11.54 8.17 13.37
C ASP A 34 -10.78 9.27 14.11
N GLY A 35 -11.36 10.47 14.22
CA GLY A 35 -10.79 11.54 15.02
C GLY A 35 -9.90 12.54 14.29
N PHE A 36 -9.91 12.56 12.96
CA PHE A 36 -9.23 13.61 12.20
C PHE A 36 -9.84 15.00 12.43
N LEU A 37 -11.15 15.09 12.70
CA LEU A 37 -11.82 16.33 13.05
C LEU A 37 -12.07 16.41 14.55
N LYS A 38 -11.73 17.55 15.15
CA LYS A 38 -12.14 17.88 16.51
C LYS A 38 -13.59 18.39 16.52
N PRO A 39 -14.32 18.28 17.66
CA PRO A 39 -15.64 18.91 17.78
C PRO A 39 -15.59 20.37 17.35
N GLY A 40 -16.47 20.76 16.41
CA GLY A 40 -16.54 22.12 15.87
C GLY A 40 -15.68 22.38 14.63
N GLU A 41 -14.74 21.51 14.28
CA GLU A 41 -14.00 21.60 13.02
C GLU A 41 -14.86 21.05 11.87
N GLN A 42 -14.97 21.83 10.77
CA GLN A 42 -15.69 21.40 9.57
C GLN A 42 -14.79 20.77 8.50
N HIS A 43 -13.48 21.02 8.59
CA HIS A 43 -12.49 20.53 7.64
C HIS A 43 -11.11 20.45 8.25
N LYS A 44 -10.39 19.37 7.98
CA LYS A 44 -8.97 19.21 8.30
C LYS A 44 -8.26 18.48 7.15
N ARG A 45 -7.10 18.96 6.78
CA ARG A 45 -6.21 18.29 5.82
C ARG A 45 -4.88 18.01 6.49
N ASN A 46 -4.48 16.74 6.46
CA ASN A 46 -3.14 16.31 6.86
C ASN A 46 -2.35 15.99 5.58
N VAL A 47 -1.14 16.52 5.45
CA VAL A 47 -0.22 16.13 4.38
C VAL A 47 0.51 14.88 4.86
N LEU A 48 0.32 13.76 4.16
CA LEU A 48 0.96 12.48 4.45
C LEU A 48 2.22 12.24 3.62
N LEU A 49 2.28 12.84 2.43
CA LEU A 49 3.43 12.80 1.54
C LEU A 49 3.51 14.13 0.79
N ASP A 50 4.68 14.75 0.82
CA ASP A 50 5.03 15.90 -0.02
C ASP A 50 6.44 15.64 -0.58
N SER A 51 6.53 15.36 -1.86
CA SER A 51 7.79 14.95 -2.49
C SER A 51 7.81 15.27 -3.97
N VAL A 52 9.01 15.44 -4.52
CA VAL A 52 9.24 15.66 -5.95
C VAL A 52 9.58 14.34 -6.63
N TYR A 53 8.81 14.00 -7.66
CA TYR A 53 9.01 12.79 -8.47
C TYR A 53 9.45 13.15 -9.88
N GLY A 54 10.65 12.73 -10.26
CA GLY A 54 11.23 12.98 -11.59
C GLY A 54 10.70 12.07 -12.71
N SER A 55 9.96 11.03 -12.38
CA SER A 55 9.60 9.94 -13.32
C SER A 55 8.10 9.72 -13.46
N LEU A 56 7.29 10.75 -13.29
CA LEU A 56 5.86 10.66 -13.61
C LEU A 56 5.66 10.51 -15.12
N PRO A 57 4.69 9.69 -15.57
CA PRO A 57 4.34 9.59 -16.97
C PRO A 57 3.98 10.97 -17.52
N ARG A 58 4.56 11.33 -18.66
CA ARG A 58 4.23 12.56 -19.39
C ARG A 58 3.18 12.35 -20.46
N ASP A 59 2.71 11.13 -20.60
CA ASP A 59 1.63 10.79 -21.53
C ASP A 59 0.32 11.41 -21.03
N PRO A 60 -0.41 12.14 -21.86
CA PRO A 60 -1.72 12.72 -21.51
C PRO A 60 -2.78 11.65 -21.21
N GLN A 61 -2.54 10.40 -21.58
CA GLN A 61 -3.41 9.26 -21.33
C GLN A 61 -2.79 8.28 -20.32
N ALA A 62 -2.00 8.76 -19.36
CA ALA A 62 -1.42 7.90 -18.34
C ALA A 62 -2.48 7.05 -17.64
N LYS A 63 -2.18 5.77 -17.51
CA LYS A 63 -3.05 4.81 -16.81
C LYS A 63 -2.91 4.99 -15.31
N VAL A 64 -4.04 5.16 -14.63
CA VAL A 64 -4.12 5.19 -13.17
C VAL A 64 -4.62 3.83 -12.70
N PHE A 65 -3.86 3.19 -11.83
CA PHE A 65 -4.21 1.91 -11.24
C PHE A 65 -4.23 2.05 -9.71
N VAL A 66 -5.39 1.78 -9.10
CA VAL A 66 -5.59 1.82 -7.64
C VAL A 66 -5.97 0.43 -7.16
N PHE A 67 -5.33 -0.03 -6.10
CA PHE A 67 -5.55 -1.38 -5.57
C PHE A 67 -5.41 -1.42 -4.05
N SER A 68 -5.96 -2.44 -3.43
CA SER A 68 -5.63 -2.84 -2.07
C SER A 68 -4.70 -4.05 -2.10
N GLY A 69 -3.72 -4.10 -1.20
CA GLY A 69 -2.80 -5.21 -1.04
C GLY A 69 -2.75 -5.70 0.41
N GLU A 70 -2.53 -7.00 0.58
CA GLU A 70 -2.35 -7.63 1.88
C GLU A 70 -1.20 -8.62 1.83
N ILE A 71 -0.42 -8.70 2.93
CA ILE A 71 0.61 -9.72 3.11
C ILE A 71 0.40 -10.36 4.49
N ALA A 72 0.26 -11.67 4.50
CA ALA A 72 0.11 -12.46 5.74
C ALA A 72 1.33 -12.25 6.68
N PRO A 73 1.18 -12.49 8.00
CA PRO A 73 2.27 -12.46 8.94
C PRO A 73 3.47 -13.29 8.47
N GLY A 74 4.68 -12.72 8.47
CA GLY A 74 5.91 -13.34 7.96
C GLY A 74 5.95 -13.58 6.45
N GLY A 75 4.89 -13.20 5.71
CA GLY A 75 4.75 -13.46 4.28
C GLY A 75 5.55 -12.53 3.39
N TYR A 76 5.65 -12.91 2.11
CA TYR A 76 6.35 -12.18 1.07
C TYR A 76 5.50 -12.05 -0.18
N THR A 77 5.69 -10.97 -0.95
CA THR A 77 5.25 -10.91 -2.34
C THR A 77 6.21 -11.71 -3.24
N SER A 78 5.81 -11.97 -4.48
CA SER A 78 6.75 -12.38 -5.52
C SER A 78 7.81 -11.28 -5.76
N TRP A 79 8.95 -11.66 -6.37
CA TRP A 79 9.90 -10.69 -6.90
C TRP A 79 9.26 -9.95 -8.07
N HIS A 80 9.27 -8.62 -8.02
CA HIS A 80 8.69 -7.77 -9.06
C HIS A 80 9.36 -6.41 -9.10
N CYS A 81 9.08 -5.64 -10.14
CA CYS A 81 9.37 -4.21 -10.18
C CYS A 81 8.13 -3.44 -10.65
N HIS A 82 8.03 -2.18 -10.23
CA HIS A 82 6.98 -1.27 -10.70
C HIS A 82 7.38 -0.64 -12.04
N ASN A 83 6.43 -0.60 -12.98
CA ASN A 83 6.64 0.00 -14.31
C ASN A 83 6.25 1.48 -14.37
N GLY A 84 5.85 2.05 -13.25
CA GLY A 84 5.49 3.45 -13.10
C GLY A 84 5.59 3.91 -11.66
N ALA A 85 5.37 5.21 -11.43
CA ALA A 85 5.38 5.79 -10.10
C ALA A 85 4.30 5.17 -9.23
N THR A 86 4.70 4.49 -8.17
CA THR A 86 3.81 3.76 -7.28
C THR A 86 3.94 4.29 -5.86
N PHE A 87 2.79 4.62 -5.28
CA PHE A 87 2.63 5.17 -3.95
C PHE A 87 1.74 4.25 -3.14
N PHE A 88 2.06 4.11 -1.86
CA PHE A 88 1.32 3.27 -0.94
C PHE A 88 0.93 4.05 0.31
N VAL A 89 -0.28 3.81 0.78
CA VAL A 89 -0.70 4.17 2.14
C VAL A 89 -0.78 2.88 2.93
N CYS A 90 0.11 2.72 3.92
CA CYS A 90 0.04 1.59 4.84
C CYS A 90 -1.17 1.79 5.77
N THR A 91 -2.15 0.90 5.71
CA THR A 91 -3.37 0.98 6.52
C THR A 91 -3.32 0.10 7.76
N GLN A 92 -2.45 -0.93 7.75
CA GLN A 92 -2.27 -1.84 8.88
C GLN A 92 -0.91 -2.54 8.83
N GLY A 93 -0.34 -2.82 9.99
CA GLY A 93 0.82 -3.68 10.15
C GLY A 93 2.15 -3.01 9.85
N LEU A 94 3.11 -3.84 9.45
CA LEU A 94 4.48 -3.45 9.11
C LEU A 94 4.82 -3.93 7.71
N PHE A 95 5.67 -3.16 7.02
CA PHE A 95 6.14 -3.47 5.68
C PHE A 95 7.64 -3.22 5.56
N GLU A 96 8.31 -4.11 4.84
CA GLU A 96 9.68 -3.92 4.37
C GLU A 96 9.77 -4.27 2.89
N ALA A 97 10.44 -3.43 2.08
CA ALA A 97 10.80 -3.78 0.72
C ALA A 97 12.27 -4.20 0.65
N HIS A 98 12.51 -5.43 0.18
CA HIS A 98 13.82 -6.03 0.06
C HIS A 98 14.31 -5.93 -1.38
N PHE A 99 15.39 -5.20 -1.58
CA PHE A 99 16.08 -5.01 -2.86
C PHE A 99 17.40 -5.78 -2.89
N GLN A 100 18.14 -5.70 -3.99
CA GLN A 100 19.48 -6.28 -4.09
C GLN A 100 20.42 -5.67 -3.04
N GLU A 101 20.30 -4.37 -2.82
CA GLU A 101 21.14 -3.59 -1.90
C GLU A 101 20.71 -3.75 -0.43
N GLY A 102 19.68 -4.54 -0.14
CA GLY A 102 19.10 -4.73 1.18
C GLY A 102 17.69 -4.15 1.33
N THR A 103 17.25 -3.92 2.56
CA THR A 103 15.94 -3.32 2.85
C THR A 103 16.03 -1.80 2.74
N LEU A 104 15.41 -1.21 1.71
CA LEU A 104 15.46 0.22 1.45
C LEU A 104 14.18 0.96 1.89
N VAL A 105 13.06 0.25 2.01
CA VAL A 105 11.78 0.81 2.43
C VAL A 105 11.28 0.08 3.66
N LYS A 106 10.87 0.86 4.67
CA LYS A 106 10.15 0.37 5.86
C LYS A 106 8.97 1.27 6.10
N ALA A 107 7.81 0.67 6.37
CA ALA A 107 6.58 1.41 6.64
C ALA A 107 5.75 0.72 7.73
N LYS A 108 4.92 1.50 8.41
CA LYS A 108 3.91 1.06 9.37
C LYS A 108 2.58 1.76 9.07
N ALA A 109 1.53 1.33 9.74
CA ALA A 109 0.22 1.96 9.60
C ALA A 109 0.29 3.50 9.76
N GLY A 110 -0.30 4.22 8.81
CA GLY A 110 -0.28 5.67 8.70
C GLY A 110 0.86 6.23 7.83
N ASP A 111 1.89 5.45 7.53
CA ASP A 111 2.96 5.89 6.65
C ASP A 111 2.50 5.87 5.18
N VAL A 112 2.99 6.85 4.42
CA VAL A 112 2.92 6.88 2.96
C VAL A 112 4.32 6.74 2.41
N TYR A 113 4.49 5.81 1.48
CA TYR A 113 5.80 5.52 0.89
C TYR A 113 5.68 5.24 -0.61
N SER A 114 6.82 5.22 -1.28
CA SER A 114 6.92 4.83 -2.68
C SER A 114 8.04 3.82 -2.86
N GLU A 115 7.95 3.05 -3.93
CA GLU A 115 8.98 2.10 -4.33
C GLU A 115 9.63 2.53 -5.65
N PRO A 116 10.95 2.30 -5.81
CA PRO A 116 11.68 2.72 -7.00
C PRO A 116 11.16 2.06 -8.27
N ILE A 117 10.98 2.86 -9.33
CA ILE A 117 10.58 2.36 -10.66
C ILE A 117 11.70 1.50 -11.26
N GLY A 118 11.33 0.33 -11.82
CA GLY A 118 12.23 -0.57 -12.54
C GLY A 118 13.22 -1.34 -11.67
N LYS A 119 13.26 -1.11 -10.35
CA LYS A 119 14.09 -1.89 -9.44
C LYS A 119 13.34 -3.11 -8.93
N PHE A 120 13.88 -4.29 -9.20
CA PHE A 120 13.31 -5.54 -8.67
C PHE A 120 13.43 -5.61 -7.16
N HIS A 121 12.36 -6.00 -6.52
CA HIS A 121 12.25 -6.17 -5.07
C HIS A 121 11.14 -7.16 -4.74
N ARG A 122 11.02 -7.48 -3.46
CA ARG A 122 9.84 -8.14 -2.88
C ARG A 122 9.43 -7.44 -1.60
N GLY A 123 8.13 -7.34 -1.40
CA GLY A 123 7.56 -6.91 -0.13
C GLY A 123 7.61 -8.01 0.90
N HIS A 124 7.78 -7.66 2.16
CA HIS A 124 7.78 -8.54 3.32
C HIS A 124 6.95 -7.91 4.44
N ASN A 125 6.13 -8.71 5.08
CA ASN A 125 5.52 -8.36 6.35
C ASN A 125 6.33 -8.99 7.48
N PRO A 126 7.17 -8.24 8.21
CA PRO A 126 8.01 -8.79 9.29
C PRO A 126 7.22 -9.07 10.57
N HIS A 127 5.94 -8.67 10.65
CA HIS A 127 5.14 -8.87 11.85
C HIS A 127 4.73 -10.34 12.01
N PRO A 128 4.87 -10.94 13.22
CA PRO A 128 4.59 -12.36 13.44
C PRO A 128 3.10 -12.71 13.49
N GLU A 129 2.22 -11.75 13.78
CA GLU A 129 0.79 -12.01 14.04
C GLU A 129 -0.15 -11.14 13.21
N LEU A 130 0.26 -9.94 12.81
CA LEU A 130 -0.61 -8.95 12.18
C LEU A 130 -0.42 -8.95 10.66
N VAL A 131 -1.51 -8.98 9.92
CA VAL A 131 -1.51 -8.80 8.47
C VAL A 131 -1.06 -7.38 8.14
N TYR A 132 -0.16 -7.24 7.18
CA TYR A 132 0.08 -5.96 6.52
C TYR A 132 -1.04 -5.69 5.51
N SER A 133 -1.55 -4.46 5.49
CA SER A 133 -2.53 -4.01 4.50
C SER A 133 -2.18 -2.62 3.99
N CYS A 134 -2.43 -2.37 2.70
CA CYS A 134 -2.20 -1.08 2.08
C CYS A 134 -3.23 -0.74 1.01
N ILE A 135 -3.26 0.55 0.65
CA ILE A 135 -3.84 1.04 -0.60
C ILE A 135 -2.69 1.53 -1.46
N GLY A 136 -2.59 1.02 -2.69
CA GLY A 136 -1.59 1.41 -3.67
C GLY A 136 -2.21 2.23 -4.81
N LEU A 137 -1.47 3.22 -5.27
CA LEU A 137 -1.74 4.02 -6.47
C LEU A 137 -0.54 3.93 -7.39
N CYS A 138 -0.73 3.46 -8.61
CA CYS A 138 0.31 3.41 -9.63
C CYS A 138 -0.06 4.24 -10.86
N LEU A 139 0.89 5.02 -11.36
CA LEU A 139 0.80 5.82 -12.57
C LEU A 139 1.75 5.25 -13.61
N THR A 140 1.22 4.62 -14.67
CA THR A 140 2.02 3.99 -15.73
C THR A 140 1.69 4.57 -17.10
N PRO A 141 2.58 4.41 -18.10
CA PRO A 141 2.20 4.55 -19.49
C PRO A 141 1.01 3.66 -19.82
N PRO A 142 0.13 4.07 -20.77
CA PRO A 142 -1.14 3.37 -21.04
C PRO A 142 -0.97 1.95 -21.56
N ASP A 143 0.17 1.66 -22.19
CA ASP A 143 0.54 0.37 -22.81
C ASP A 143 1.27 -0.59 -21.86
N ARG A 144 1.50 -0.20 -20.60
CA ARG A 144 2.22 -1.02 -19.63
C ARG A 144 1.35 -1.50 -18.48
N ASP A 145 1.65 -2.69 -18.00
CA ASP A 145 1.15 -3.17 -16.72
C ASP A 145 1.81 -2.42 -15.56
N HIS A 146 1.16 -2.39 -14.42
CA HIS A 146 1.69 -1.69 -13.24
C HIS A 146 2.94 -2.35 -12.64
N ILE A 147 3.08 -3.67 -12.82
CA ILE A 147 4.25 -4.45 -12.38
C ILE A 147 4.77 -5.37 -13.48
N THR A 148 6.05 -5.73 -13.34
CA THR A 148 6.69 -6.85 -14.04
C THR A 148 7.17 -7.86 -13.00
N ASN A 149 6.66 -9.09 -13.06
CA ASN A 149 7.07 -10.17 -12.16
C ASN A 149 8.33 -10.86 -12.64
N ALA A 150 9.17 -11.27 -11.70
CA ALA A 150 10.28 -12.20 -11.95
C ALA A 150 9.91 -13.58 -11.37
N LYS A 151 10.25 -14.66 -12.11
CA LYS A 151 10.00 -16.05 -11.68
C LYS A 151 10.90 -16.45 -10.51
N GLU A 152 12.10 -15.91 -10.47
CA GLU A 152 13.13 -16.18 -9.48
C GLU A 152 13.76 -14.85 -9.03
N ARG A 153 14.62 -14.93 -7.99
CA ARG A 153 15.40 -13.78 -7.56
C ARG A 153 16.27 -13.29 -8.72
N PRO A 154 16.12 -12.00 -9.15
CA PRO A 154 16.73 -11.54 -10.41
C PRO A 154 18.25 -11.20 -10.30
N TRP A 155 18.90 -11.50 -9.16
CA TRP A 155 20.35 -11.34 -8.94
C TRP A 155 20.93 -12.47 -8.08
#